data_a6c54094fb12933bd0ec6229a9122019
#
_entry.id   a6c54094fb12933bd0ec6229a9122019
#
_cell.length_a   1.000
_cell.length_b   1.000
_cell.length_c   1.000
_cell.angle_alpha   90.00
_cell.angle_beta   90.00
_cell.angle_gamma   90.00
#
_symmetry.space_group_name_H-M   'P 1'
#
loop_
_entity.id
_entity.type
_entity.pdbx_description
1 polymer ?
#
loop_
_entity_poly.entity_id
_entity_poly.type
_entity_poly.pdbx_seq_one_letter_code
_entity_poly.pdbx_strand_id
1 'polypeptide(L)'
;MTPPPLSVDSVRRRFLILRGLRWLPTGFLIPVIVLLVLERGLSIGQLGLVFAAQGLVVLVLELPTGGLADAVGRRRVLLVAAGFDLAALTLLIVADTPPLLAVVFALQGVYRSLESGPLDSWYVDTARALDPDANIEAAFSASGAVTGVALSLGSVAASVLVATDPLAGIDALVIPVLAALVLRTVDVIAVIALMREESRIKRDTGLRLAVAKVPALVASALRTVRASRVLAALVIAELLWGIGLTAVEALTPAKLGDVLEDFDRAAAVLGPTNAGAFLVAGGGAAVVPLLTRRRSAGSVGAWLRLAQAATVVGIALAGGPAAIVGLYVLTMGIHGASDPVHQGLLHRGIESADSRATIVSANSLTGQTGFMLGSVLLGRLADGTSLNAAIVTGALIMAVGAPLYLVAGRDRAEPSQGV
;
A
#
# COMPACT_ATOMS: atom_id res chain seq x y z
N MET A 1 -21.56 -36.63 -3.55
CA MET A 1 -21.32 -35.96 -4.83
C MET A 1 -19.87 -35.49 -4.81
N THR A 2 -19.00 -36.05 -5.65
CA THR A 2 -17.66 -35.53 -5.84
C THR A 2 -17.77 -34.12 -6.44
N PRO A 3 -17.08 -33.13 -5.86
CA PRO A 3 -17.12 -31.79 -6.43
C PRO A 3 -16.54 -31.80 -7.86
N PRO A 4 -17.07 -30.97 -8.77
CA PRO A 4 -16.62 -30.92 -10.14
C PRO A 4 -15.11 -30.64 -10.19
N PRO A 5 -14.40 -31.20 -11.21
CA PRO A 5 -12.99 -30.97 -11.39
C PRO A 5 -12.73 -29.45 -11.53
N LEU A 6 -11.61 -28.99 -10.96
CA LEU A 6 -11.20 -27.60 -11.08
C LEU A 6 -10.86 -27.30 -12.55
N SER A 7 -11.37 -26.17 -13.08
CA SER A 7 -10.94 -25.60 -14.37
C SER A 7 -10.18 -24.29 -14.10
N VAL A 8 -9.35 -23.84 -15.04
CA VAL A 8 -8.61 -22.56 -14.95
C VAL A 8 -9.57 -21.41 -14.68
N ASP A 9 -10.73 -21.34 -15.36
CA ASP A 9 -11.74 -20.31 -15.16
C ASP A 9 -12.35 -20.36 -13.75
N SER A 10 -12.57 -21.56 -13.20
CA SER A 10 -13.08 -21.69 -11.83
C SER A 10 -12.06 -21.23 -10.79
N VAL A 11 -10.78 -21.52 -11.01
CA VAL A 11 -9.67 -21.06 -10.14
C VAL A 11 -9.52 -19.54 -10.25
N ARG A 12 -9.54 -18.97 -11.47
CA ARG A 12 -9.53 -17.53 -11.68
C ARG A 12 -10.68 -16.82 -10.97
N ARG A 13 -11.91 -17.33 -11.09
CA ARG A 13 -13.07 -16.76 -10.39
C ARG A 13 -12.88 -16.78 -8.88
N ARG A 14 -12.41 -17.88 -8.30
CA ARG A 14 -12.14 -18.00 -6.86
C ARG A 14 -11.05 -17.01 -6.44
N PHE A 15 -9.98 -16.87 -7.20
CA PHE A 15 -8.90 -15.92 -6.98
C PHE A 15 -9.43 -14.47 -6.91
N LEU A 16 -10.28 -14.06 -7.88
CA LEU A 16 -10.84 -12.72 -7.94
C LEU A 16 -11.83 -12.45 -6.79
N ILE A 17 -12.65 -13.45 -6.41
CA ILE A 17 -13.56 -13.35 -5.25
C ILE A 17 -12.75 -13.17 -3.96
N LEU A 18 -11.73 -14.00 -3.73
CA LEU A 18 -10.88 -13.92 -2.57
C LEU A 18 -10.11 -12.59 -2.53
N ARG A 19 -9.66 -12.10 -3.69
CA ARG A 19 -9.02 -10.77 -3.81
C ARG A 19 -9.97 -9.66 -3.37
N GLY A 20 -11.18 -9.64 -3.88
CA GLY A 20 -12.19 -8.63 -3.53
C GLY A 20 -12.56 -8.66 -2.04
N LEU A 21 -12.87 -9.84 -1.49
CA LEU A 21 -13.20 -10.00 -0.07
C LEU A 21 -12.06 -9.60 0.85
N ARG A 22 -10.81 -9.80 0.43
CA ARG A 22 -9.62 -9.47 1.21
C ARG A 22 -9.37 -7.96 1.31
N TRP A 23 -9.62 -7.21 0.21
CA TRP A 23 -9.37 -5.77 0.17
C TRP A 23 -10.57 -4.92 0.57
N LEU A 24 -11.79 -5.48 0.53
CA LEU A 24 -12.99 -4.77 0.92
C LEU A 24 -12.95 -4.24 2.37
N PRO A 25 -12.54 -5.03 3.40
CA PRO A 25 -12.39 -4.52 4.77
C PRO A 25 -11.42 -3.36 4.87
N THR A 26 -10.31 -3.41 4.13
CA THR A 26 -9.33 -2.31 4.07
C THR A 26 -9.97 -1.04 3.52
N GLY A 27 -10.82 -1.17 2.47
CA GLY A 27 -11.61 -0.04 1.96
C GLY A 27 -12.45 0.64 3.01
N PHE A 28 -13.07 -0.12 3.93
CA PHE A 28 -13.86 0.43 5.04
C PHE A 28 -13.00 1.22 6.05
N LEU A 29 -11.74 0.85 6.22
CA LEU A 29 -10.85 1.50 7.19
C LEU A 29 -10.24 2.80 6.66
N ILE A 30 -9.94 2.89 5.37
CA ILE A 30 -9.21 4.02 4.78
C ILE A 30 -9.80 5.39 5.15
N PRO A 31 -11.11 5.66 5.03
CA PRO A 31 -11.65 6.98 5.34
C PRO A 31 -11.75 7.29 6.82
N VAL A 32 -11.68 6.29 7.71
CA VAL A 32 -11.97 6.48 9.14
C VAL A 32 -10.77 6.32 10.05
N ILE A 33 -9.75 5.53 9.67
CA ILE A 33 -8.71 5.09 10.60
C ILE A 33 -7.90 6.25 11.23
N VAL A 34 -7.52 7.25 10.45
CA VAL A 34 -6.79 8.43 10.92
C VAL A 34 -7.70 9.25 11.86
N LEU A 35 -8.93 9.50 11.41
CA LEU A 35 -9.89 10.33 12.14
C LEU A 35 -10.31 9.69 13.47
N LEU A 36 -10.56 8.39 13.49
CA LEU A 36 -10.87 7.61 14.68
C LEU A 36 -9.74 7.70 15.74
N VAL A 37 -8.47 7.62 15.30
CA VAL A 37 -7.33 7.75 16.21
C VAL A 37 -7.24 9.16 16.78
N LEU A 38 -7.48 10.18 15.97
CA LEU A 38 -7.48 11.59 16.40
C LEU A 38 -8.66 11.91 17.31
N GLU A 39 -9.87 11.40 17.02
CA GLU A 39 -11.06 11.56 17.85
C GLU A 39 -10.87 10.98 19.26
N ARG A 40 -10.07 9.92 19.38
CA ARG A 40 -9.67 9.36 20.69
C ARG A 40 -8.62 10.19 21.43
N GLY A 41 -8.33 11.40 20.94
CA GLY A 41 -7.48 12.38 21.60
C GLY A 41 -5.97 12.17 21.39
N LEU A 42 -5.55 11.32 20.45
CA LEU A 42 -4.13 11.22 20.12
C LEU A 42 -3.69 12.46 19.33
N SER A 43 -2.48 12.94 19.63
CA SER A 43 -1.84 13.95 18.79
C SER A 43 -1.39 13.38 17.44
N ILE A 44 -1.10 14.25 16.46
CA ILE A 44 -0.55 13.83 15.16
C ILE A 44 0.79 13.07 15.32
N GLY A 45 1.62 13.50 16.26
CA GLY A 45 2.87 12.82 16.58
C GLY A 45 2.66 11.41 17.18
N GLN A 46 1.65 11.24 18.01
CA GLN A 46 1.26 9.93 18.54
C GLN A 46 0.69 9.02 17.44
N LEU A 47 -0.15 9.55 16.55
CA LEU A 47 -0.61 8.85 15.34
C LEU A 47 0.59 8.38 14.50
N GLY A 48 1.59 9.25 14.31
CA GLY A 48 2.82 8.91 13.59
C GLY A 48 3.59 7.75 14.24
N LEU A 49 3.68 7.71 15.57
CA LEU A 49 4.30 6.59 16.31
C LEU A 49 3.52 5.30 16.16
N VAL A 50 2.20 5.36 16.16
CA VAL A 50 1.30 4.21 15.94
C VAL A 50 1.51 3.62 14.54
N PHE A 51 1.56 4.44 13.51
CA PHE A 51 1.88 4.00 12.14
C PHE A 51 3.29 3.46 12.01
N ALA A 52 4.26 4.05 12.74
CA ALA A 52 5.62 3.54 12.77
C ALA A 52 5.72 2.14 13.40
N ALA A 53 4.88 1.82 14.39
CA ALA A 53 4.81 0.48 14.96
C ALA A 53 4.41 -0.56 13.90
N GLN A 54 3.41 -0.26 13.05
CA GLN A 54 3.04 -1.12 11.92
C GLN A 54 4.21 -1.25 10.93
N GLY A 55 4.80 -0.14 10.53
CA GLY A 55 5.91 -0.11 9.57
C GLY A 55 7.12 -0.91 10.05
N LEU A 56 7.46 -0.81 11.33
CA LEU A 56 8.56 -1.56 11.94
C LEU A 56 8.31 -3.08 11.89
N VAL A 57 7.09 -3.51 12.21
CA VAL A 57 6.71 -4.93 12.15
C VAL A 57 6.78 -5.44 10.71
N VAL A 58 6.27 -4.67 9.75
CA VAL A 58 6.37 -5.02 8.32
C VAL A 58 7.83 -5.13 7.90
N LEU A 59 8.68 -4.15 8.23
CA LEU A 59 10.10 -4.14 7.88
C LEU A 59 10.84 -5.38 8.40
N VAL A 60 10.51 -5.81 9.62
CA VAL A 60 11.15 -6.96 10.26
C VAL A 60 10.64 -8.28 9.71
N LEU A 61 9.34 -8.38 9.40
CA LEU A 61 8.70 -9.66 9.07
C LEU A 61 8.61 -9.93 7.56
N GLU A 62 8.55 -8.93 6.68
CA GLU A 62 8.26 -9.13 5.26
C GLU A 62 9.28 -10.05 4.57
N LEU A 63 10.58 -9.87 4.84
CA LEU A 63 11.62 -10.74 4.28
C LEU A 63 11.59 -12.18 4.84
N PRO A 64 11.45 -12.41 6.16
CA PRO A 64 11.32 -13.75 6.72
C PRO A 64 10.07 -14.50 6.28
N THR A 65 8.95 -13.79 6.08
CA THR A 65 7.66 -14.42 5.75
C THR A 65 7.52 -14.81 4.29
N GLY A 66 8.34 -14.24 3.39
CA GLY A 66 8.30 -14.56 1.97
C GLY A 66 8.47 -16.06 1.65
N GLY A 67 9.23 -16.81 2.46
CA GLY A 67 9.39 -18.27 2.33
C GLY A 67 8.42 -19.11 3.19
N LEU A 68 7.66 -18.47 4.09
CA LEU A 68 6.81 -19.17 5.05
C LEU A 68 5.63 -19.88 4.37
N ALA A 69 5.06 -19.26 3.37
CA ALA A 69 3.92 -19.80 2.63
C ALA A 69 4.26 -21.11 1.90
N ASP A 70 5.49 -21.24 1.39
CA ASP A 70 5.95 -22.46 0.73
C ASP A 70 6.27 -23.59 1.75
N ALA A 71 6.66 -23.24 2.97
CA ALA A 71 7.01 -24.20 4.03
C ALA A 71 5.78 -24.73 4.80
N VAL A 72 4.79 -23.86 5.07
CA VAL A 72 3.64 -24.17 5.95
C VAL A 72 2.36 -24.44 5.15
N GLY A 73 2.28 -23.90 3.92
CA GLY A 73 1.10 -23.90 3.07
C GLY A 73 0.43 -22.52 3.02
N ARG A 74 0.07 -22.09 1.82
CA ARG A 74 -0.44 -20.74 1.53
C ARG A 74 -1.77 -20.44 2.21
N ARG A 75 -2.70 -21.40 2.18
CA ARG A 75 -3.99 -21.31 2.85
C ARG A 75 -3.83 -21.11 4.36
N ARG A 76 -2.93 -21.86 5.00
CA ARG A 76 -2.70 -21.74 6.45
C ARG A 76 -2.12 -20.39 6.81
N VAL A 77 -1.14 -19.90 6.03
CA VAL A 77 -0.56 -18.56 6.24
C VAL A 77 -1.61 -17.48 6.12
N LEU A 78 -2.50 -17.54 5.11
CA LEU A 78 -3.58 -16.58 4.95
C LEU A 78 -4.60 -16.62 6.10
N LEU A 79 -4.93 -17.79 6.64
CA LEU A 79 -5.82 -17.92 7.79
C LEU A 79 -5.18 -17.35 9.08
N VAL A 80 -3.89 -17.60 9.29
CA VAL A 80 -3.13 -17.01 10.41
C VAL A 80 -3.07 -15.49 10.26
N ALA A 81 -2.77 -14.98 9.05
CA ALA A 81 -2.79 -13.55 8.75
C ALA A 81 -4.15 -12.93 9.10
N ALA A 82 -5.24 -13.52 8.61
CA ALA A 82 -6.59 -13.03 8.90
C ALA A 82 -6.92 -13.07 10.40
N GLY A 83 -6.39 -14.05 11.15
CA GLY A 83 -6.52 -14.11 12.61
C GLY A 83 -5.88 -12.91 13.31
N PHE A 84 -4.70 -12.47 12.85
CA PHE A 84 -4.06 -11.24 13.36
C PHE A 84 -4.88 -10.00 13.04
N ASP A 85 -5.46 -9.89 11.83
CA ASP A 85 -6.28 -8.75 11.47
C ASP A 85 -7.61 -8.72 12.24
N LEU A 86 -8.26 -9.89 12.44
CA LEU A 86 -9.45 -10.01 13.31
C LEU A 86 -9.15 -9.54 14.75
N ALA A 87 -7.99 -9.95 15.29
CA ALA A 87 -7.57 -9.49 16.61
C ALA A 87 -7.31 -7.97 16.63
N ALA A 88 -6.66 -7.44 15.59
CA ALA A 88 -6.41 -6.00 15.45
C ALA A 88 -7.72 -5.21 15.36
N LEU A 89 -8.66 -5.63 14.50
CA LEU A 89 -9.97 -4.97 14.34
C LEU A 89 -10.80 -5.03 15.63
N THR A 90 -10.81 -6.18 16.31
CA THR A 90 -11.51 -6.32 17.59
C THR A 90 -10.91 -5.40 18.66
N LEU A 91 -9.58 -5.35 18.75
CA LEU A 91 -8.90 -4.47 19.69
C LEU A 91 -9.09 -2.99 19.33
N LEU A 92 -9.13 -2.66 18.03
CA LEU A 92 -9.36 -1.29 17.55
C LEU A 92 -10.71 -0.73 18.00
N ILE A 93 -11.74 -1.55 18.19
CA ILE A 93 -13.05 -1.08 18.68
C ILE A 93 -12.93 -0.41 20.05
N VAL A 94 -12.05 -0.92 20.93
CA VAL A 94 -11.93 -0.49 22.33
C VAL A 94 -10.60 0.22 22.65
N ALA A 95 -9.66 0.28 21.70
CA ALA A 95 -8.34 0.86 21.93
C ALA A 95 -8.41 2.39 21.94
N ASP A 96 -8.23 3.00 23.11
CA ASP A 96 -8.31 4.44 23.35
C ASP A 96 -6.98 5.07 23.82
N THR A 97 -5.93 4.26 23.98
CA THR A 97 -4.62 4.73 24.44
C THR A 97 -3.54 4.51 23.38
N PRO A 98 -2.50 5.39 23.32
CA PRO A 98 -1.42 5.23 22.34
C PRO A 98 -0.73 3.86 22.37
N PRO A 99 -0.39 3.24 23.55
CA PRO A 99 0.19 1.92 23.58
C PRO A 99 -0.72 0.83 23.01
N LEU A 100 -2.02 0.90 23.33
CA LEU A 100 -2.98 -0.11 22.85
C LEU A 100 -3.20 0.02 21.32
N LEU A 101 -3.28 1.24 20.80
CA LEU A 101 -3.30 1.49 19.36
C LEU A 101 -2.00 1.05 18.68
N ALA A 102 -0.84 1.25 19.30
CA ALA A 102 0.42 0.71 18.78
C ALA A 102 0.39 -0.83 18.66
N VAL A 103 -0.23 -1.53 19.60
CA VAL A 103 -0.46 -2.99 19.51
C VAL A 103 -1.40 -3.32 18.35
N VAL A 104 -2.52 -2.58 18.17
CA VAL A 104 -3.43 -2.77 17.03
C VAL A 104 -2.67 -2.69 15.71
N PHE A 105 -1.91 -1.63 15.51
CA PHE A 105 -1.17 -1.41 14.25
C PHE A 105 0.02 -2.39 14.10
N ALA A 106 0.63 -2.83 15.19
CA ALA A 106 1.62 -3.91 15.15
C ALA A 106 0.98 -5.23 14.67
N LEU A 107 -0.21 -5.60 15.17
CA LEU A 107 -0.97 -6.77 14.70
C LEU A 107 -1.35 -6.64 13.21
N GLN A 108 -1.76 -5.45 12.77
CA GLN A 108 -1.98 -5.18 11.34
C GLN A 108 -0.69 -5.29 10.52
N GLY A 109 0.45 -4.92 11.08
CA GLY A 109 1.77 -5.13 10.47
C GLY A 109 2.08 -6.61 10.27
N VAL A 110 1.79 -7.47 11.25
CA VAL A 110 1.92 -8.93 11.12
C VAL A 110 0.99 -9.45 10.02
N TYR A 111 -0.29 -9.04 10.04
CA TYR A 111 -1.25 -9.39 8.99
C TYR A 111 -0.71 -9.03 7.60
N ARG A 112 -0.26 -7.79 7.41
CA ARG A 112 0.22 -7.28 6.12
C ARG A 112 1.43 -8.07 5.60
N SER A 113 2.37 -8.41 6.48
CA SER A 113 3.56 -9.19 6.12
C SER A 113 3.23 -10.64 5.73
N LEU A 114 2.25 -11.26 6.38
CA LEU A 114 1.84 -12.63 6.09
C LEU A 114 0.90 -12.72 4.88
N GLU A 115 0.16 -11.67 4.59
CA GLU A 115 -0.80 -11.60 3.50
C GLU A 115 -0.12 -11.39 2.14
N SER A 116 1.05 -10.77 2.11
CA SER A 116 1.77 -10.43 0.90
C SER A 116 2.22 -11.69 0.15
N GLY A 117 1.60 -11.97 -1.01
CA GLY A 117 2.02 -12.98 -1.96
C GLY A 117 1.37 -14.37 -1.91
N PRO A 118 0.89 -14.94 -0.77
CA PRO A 118 0.38 -16.31 -0.74
C PRO A 118 -0.82 -16.57 -1.64
N LEU A 119 -1.75 -15.61 -1.77
CA LEU A 119 -2.91 -15.74 -2.65
C LEU A 119 -2.51 -15.75 -4.13
N ASP A 120 -1.58 -14.88 -4.51
CA ASP A 120 -1.06 -14.76 -5.87
C ASP A 120 -0.31 -16.04 -6.28
N SER A 121 0.57 -16.51 -5.41
CA SER A 121 1.31 -17.74 -5.61
C SER A 121 0.39 -18.97 -5.70
N TRP A 122 -0.66 -19.04 -4.85
CA TRP A 122 -1.66 -20.10 -4.95
C TRP A 122 -2.36 -20.11 -6.31
N TYR A 123 -2.74 -18.94 -6.80
CA TYR A 123 -3.39 -18.83 -8.11
C TYR A 123 -2.47 -19.31 -9.22
N VAL A 124 -1.23 -18.80 -9.29
CA VAL A 124 -0.26 -19.15 -10.34
C VAL A 124 0.00 -20.64 -10.37
N ASP A 125 0.29 -21.26 -9.23
CA ASP A 125 0.62 -22.68 -9.17
C ASP A 125 -0.59 -23.55 -9.52
N THR A 126 -1.78 -23.19 -9.03
CA THR A 126 -3.00 -23.96 -9.31
C THR A 126 -3.42 -23.84 -10.77
N ALA A 127 -3.33 -22.64 -11.35
CA ALA A 127 -3.67 -22.41 -12.76
C ALA A 127 -2.69 -23.15 -13.68
N ARG A 128 -1.37 -23.05 -13.46
CA ARG A 128 -0.35 -23.74 -14.25
C ARG A 128 -0.36 -25.27 -14.09
N ALA A 129 -0.79 -25.78 -12.96
CA ALA A 129 -0.98 -27.20 -12.77
C ALA A 129 -2.14 -27.78 -13.60
N LEU A 130 -3.14 -26.94 -13.91
CA LEU A 130 -4.29 -27.32 -14.76
C LEU A 130 -4.00 -27.05 -16.25
N ASP A 131 -3.31 -25.97 -16.56
CA ASP A 131 -2.90 -25.56 -17.90
C ASP A 131 -1.59 -24.79 -17.83
N PRO A 132 -0.47 -25.36 -18.35
CA PRO A 132 0.84 -24.70 -18.37
C PRO A 132 0.83 -23.34 -19.10
N ASP A 133 -0.06 -23.16 -20.10
CA ASP A 133 -0.21 -21.97 -20.93
C ASP A 133 -1.29 -21.00 -20.39
N ALA A 134 -1.77 -21.20 -19.14
CA ALA A 134 -2.76 -20.34 -18.54
C ALA A 134 -2.32 -18.86 -18.56
N ASN A 135 -3.23 -17.97 -18.99
CA ASN A 135 -2.95 -16.53 -19.05
C ASN A 135 -2.97 -15.89 -17.67
N ILE A 136 -1.81 -15.87 -17.02
CA ILE A 136 -1.61 -15.32 -15.67
C ILE A 136 -1.72 -13.80 -15.67
N GLU A 137 -1.21 -13.13 -16.71
CA GLU A 137 -1.20 -11.68 -16.84
C GLU A 137 -2.61 -11.10 -16.86
N ALA A 138 -3.52 -11.73 -17.60
CA ALA A 138 -4.93 -11.31 -17.66
C ALA A 138 -5.63 -11.45 -16.29
N ALA A 139 -5.27 -12.46 -15.49
CA ALA A 139 -5.82 -12.64 -14.15
C ALA A 139 -5.28 -11.60 -13.17
N PHE A 140 -3.98 -11.26 -13.24
CA PHE A 140 -3.40 -10.21 -12.41
C PHE A 140 -3.92 -8.83 -12.77
N SER A 141 -4.11 -8.53 -14.05
CA SER A 141 -4.78 -7.29 -14.49
C SER A 141 -6.19 -7.18 -13.92
N ALA A 142 -7.00 -8.26 -14.04
CA ALA A 142 -8.32 -8.31 -13.43
C ALA A 142 -8.29 -8.19 -11.90
N SER A 143 -7.28 -8.79 -11.24
CA SER A 143 -7.07 -8.69 -9.79
C SER A 143 -6.81 -7.25 -9.35
N GLY A 144 -6.00 -6.49 -10.09
CA GLY A 144 -5.78 -5.07 -9.83
C GLY A 144 -7.09 -4.26 -9.92
N ALA A 145 -7.90 -4.51 -10.96
CA ALA A 145 -9.20 -3.86 -11.10
C ALA A 145 -10.16 -4.21 -9.95
N VAL A 146 -10.23 -5.49 -9.54
CA VAL A 146 -11.05 -5.94 -8.41
C VAL A 146 -10.58 -5.29 -7.11
N THR A 147 -9.27 -5.17 -6.88
CA THR A 147 -8.73 -4.46 -5.72
C THR A 147 -9.18 -2.99 -5.68
N GLY A 148 -9.03 -2.26 -6.80
CA GLY A 148 -9.46 -0.87 -6.89
C GLY A 148 -10.97 -0.69 -6.64
N VAL A 149 -11.80 -1.59 -7.21
CA VAL A 149 -13.25 -1.59 -6.99
C VAL A 149 -13.58 -1.89 -5.52
N ALA A 150 -12.94 -2.89 -4.90
CA ALA A 150 -13.18 -3.27 -3.51
C ALA A 150 -12.82 -2.12 -2.55
N LEU A 151 -11.66 -1.47 -2.76
CA LEU A 151 -11.25 -0.31 -1.97
C LEU A 151 -12.22 0.86 -2.13
N SER A 152 -12.65 1.15 -3.37
CA SER A 152 -13.58 2.24 -3.66
C SER A 152 -14.95 1.98 -3.04
N LEU A 153 -15.52 0.78 -3.23
CA LEU A 153 -16.81 0.42 -2.65
C LEU A 153 -16.77 0.42 -1.13
N GLY A 154 -15.70 -0.13 -0.53
CA GLY A 154 -15.50 -0.12 0.91
C GLY A 154 -15.42 1.30 1.47
N SER A 155 -14.66 2.20 0.83
CA SER A 155 -14.52 3.59 1.26
C SER A 155 -15.85 4.35 1.18
N VAL A 156 -16.60 4.20 0.08
CA VAL A 156 -17.92 4.84 -0.05
C VAL A 156 -18.90 4.27 0.99
N ALA A 157 -18.94 2.95 1.15
CA ALA A 157 -19.84 2.31 2.12
C ALA A 157 -19.51 2.73 3.57
N ALA A 158 -18.24 2.84 3.92
CA ALA A 158 -17.81 3.36 5.22
C ALA A 158 -18.31 4.79 5.45
N SER A 159 -18.13 5.68 4.47
CA SER A 159 -18.63 7.06 4.57
C SER A 159 -20.14 7.17 4.67
N VAL A 160 -20.90 6.29 3.99
CA VAL A 160 -22.35 6.21 4.12
C VAL A 160 -22.73 5.74 5.53
N LEU A 161 -22.03 4.76 6.09
CA LEU A 161 -22.29 4.30 7.45
C LEU A 161 -22.03 5.41 8.48
N VAL A 162 -20.92 6.15 8.35
CA VAL A 162 -20.64 7.29 9.24
C VAL A 162 -21.72 8.38 9.09
N ALA A 163 -22.06 8.76 7.85
CA ALA A 163 -23.02 9.84 7.60
C ALA A 163 -24.46 9.52 8.05
N THR A 164 -24.84 8.23 8.07
CA THR A 164 -26.16 7.79 8.46
C THR A 164 -26.29 7.41 9.93
N ASP A 165 -25.16 7.16 10.59
CA ASP A 165 -25.04 6.75 12.01
C ASP A 165 -26.16 5.74 12.42
N PRO A 166 -26.20 4.54 11.81
CA PRO A 166 -27.34 3.63 11.95
C PRO A 166 -27.41 2.91 13.30
N LEU A 167 -26.38 3.04 14.16
CA LEU A 167 -26.26 2.28 15.42
C LEU A 167 -26.18 3.24 16.61
N ALA A 168 -27.33 3.67 17.11
CA ALA A 168 -27.41 4.57 18.26
C ALA A 168 -26.57 4.07 19.46
N GLY A 169 -25.74 4.95 20.01
CA GLY A 169 -24.88 4.66 21.16
C GLY A 169 -23.55 4.00 20.82
N ILE A 170 -23.24 3.84 19.54
CA ILE A 170 -21.91 3.46 19.05
C ILE A 170 -21.37 4.66 18.27
N ASP A 171 -20.12 5.02 18.51
CA ASP A 171 -19.40 6.05 17.77
C ASP A 171 -19.46 5.78 16.25
N ALA A 172 -19.83 6.78 15.47
CA ALA A 172 -20.05 6.67 14.04
C ALA A 172 -18.78 6.19 13.29
N LEU A 173 -17.57 6.61 13.71
CA LEU A 173 -16.30 6.15 13.14
C LEU A 173 -15.97 4.69 13.47
N VAL A 174 -16.58 4.11 14.51
CA VAL A 174 -16.40 2.68 14.87
C VAL A 174 -17.28 1.78 14.01
N ILE A 175 -18.39 2.25 13.47
CA ILE A 175 -19.32 1.43 12.68
C ILE A 175 -18.63 0.80 11.45
N PRO A 176 -17.81 1.53 10.64
CA PRO A 176 -17.03 0.92 9.56
C PRO A 176 -16.03 -0.13 10.04
N VAL A 177 -15.48 0.00 11.26
CA VAL A 177 -14.59 -1.01 11.85
C VAL A 177 -15.34 -2.31 12.14
N LEU A 178 -16.55 -2.20 12.68
CA LEU A 178 -17.44 -3.37 12.89
C LEU A 178 -17.80 -4.05 11.57
N ALA A 179 -18.10 -3.27 10.52
CA ALA A 179 -18.37 -3.80 9.18
C ALA A 179 -17.12 -4.50 8.61
N ALA A 180 -15.93 -3.91 8.78
CA ALA A 180 -14.66 -4.52 8.38
C ALA A 180 -14.39 -5.84 9.10
N LEU A 181 -14.69 -5.93 10.41
CA LEU A 181 -14.59 -7.15 11.21
C LEU A 181 -15.49 -8.28 10.68
N VAL A 182 -16.75 -7.96 10.36
CA VAL A 182 -17.68 -8.92 9.75
C VAL A 182 -17.18 -9.37 8.38
N LEU A 183 -16.76 -8.46 7.53
CA LEU A 183 -16.24 -8.75 6.19
C LEU A 183 -14.96 -9.59 6.25
N ARG A 184 -14.07 -9.33 7.21
CA ARG A 184 -12.87 -10.15 7.43
C ARG A 184 -13.25 -11.58 7.87
N THR A 185 -14.29 -11.73 8.68
CA THR A 185 -14.82 -13.05 9.03
C THR A 185 -15.36 -13.79 7.79
N VAL A 186 -16.05 -13.07 6.89
CA VAL A 186 -16.49 -13.62 5.60
C VAL A 186 -15.30 -14.02 4.72
N ASP A 187 -14.22 -13.20 4.67
CA ASP A 187 -12.98 -13.56 3.96
C ASP A 187 -12.37 -14.86 4.49
N VAL A 188 -12.30 -15.05 5.82
CA VAL A 188 -11.83 -16.30 6.45
C VAL A 188 -12.65 -17.49 5.99
N ILE A 189 -13.99 -17.38 6.04
CA ILE A 189 -14.90 -18.45 5.58
C ILE A 189 -14.68 -18.74 4.10
N ALA A 190 -14.52 -17.69 3.27
CA ALA A 190 -14.28 -17.83 1.85
C ALA A 190 -12.92 -18.50 1.55
N VAL A 191 -11.86 -18.16 2.26
CA VAL A 191 -10.55 -18.84 2.16
C VAL A 191 -10.69 -20.32 2.49
N ILE A 192 -11.43 -20.65 3.56
CA ILE A 192 -11.68 -22.04 3.96
C ILE A 192 -12.48 -22.80 2.88
N ALA A 193 -13.47 -22.18 2.27
CA ALA A 193 -14.37 -22.84 1.32
C ALA A 193 -13.79 -22.90 -0.11
N LEU A 194 -13.15 -21.83 -0.57
CA LEU A 194 -12.78 -21.67 -1.97
C LEU A 194 -11.33 -22.05 -2.27
N MET A 195 -10.41 -21.86 -1.30
CA MET A 195 -9.00 -22.13 -1.51
C MET A 195 -8.70 -23.60 -1.20
N ARG A 196 -8.57 -24.39 -2.27
CA ARG A 196 -8.12 -25.78 -2.17
C ARG A 196 -6.64 -25.84 -2.40
N GLU A 197 -5.90 -26.43 -1.50
CA GLU A 197 -4.46 -26.62 -1.58
C GLU A 197 -4.19 -28.13 -1.61
N GLU A 198 -3.64 -28.63 -2.73
CA GLU A 198 -3.13 -29.96 -2.78
C GLU A 198 -1.84 -30.02 -1.95
N SER A 199 -1.76 -30.95 -1.02
CA SER A 199 -0.73 -31.06 0.00
C SER A 199 0.64 -31.45 -0.58
N ARG A 200 1.22 -30.61 -1.45
CA ARG A 200 2.62 -30.69 -1.86
C ARG A 200 3.48 -29.77 -1.01
N ILE A 201 3.48 -30.00 0.30
CA ILE A 201 4.40 -29.29 1.20
C ILE A 201 5.81 -29.77 0.85
N LYS A 202 6.60 -28.92 0.20
CA LYS A 202 8.06 -29.12 0.09
C LYS A 202 8.66 -28.88 1.49
N ARG A 203 8.84 -29.95 2.24
CA ARG A 203 9.34 -29.93 3.62
C ARG A 203 10.78 -29.42 3.78
N ASP A 204 11.49 -29.08 2.69
CA ASP A 204 12.94 -28.86 2.74
C ASP A 204 13.40 -27.41 2.99
N THR A 205 12.51 -26.44 3.08
CA THR A 205 12.90 -25.05 3.41
C THR A 205 12.26 -24.62 4.71
N GLY A 206 12.85 -25.04 5.84
CA GLY A 206 12.37 -24.62 7.17
C GLY A 206 12.49 -23.09 7.36
N LEU A 207 11.55 -22.47 8.11
CA LEU A 207 11.56 -21.06 8.50
C LEU A 207 12.95 -20.58 8.99
N ARG A 208 13.69 -21.42 9.69
CA ARG A 208 15.07 -21.13 10.14
C ARG A 208 16.02 -20.85 8.97
N LEU A 209 15.91 -21.58 7.86
CA LEU A 209 16.74 -21.37 6.68
C LEU A 209 16.33 -20.10 5.92
N ALA A 210 15.04 -19.78 5.86
CA ALA A 210 14.53 -18.54 5.28
C ALA A 210 15.05 -17.34 6.05
N VAL A 211 14.90 -17.34 7.38
CA VAL A 211 15.40 -16.27 8.27
C VAL A 211 16.93 -16.14 8.18
N ALA A 212 17.66 -17.25 8.16
CA ALA A 212 19.13 -17.23 8.06
C ALA A 212 19.66 -16.61 6.76
N LYS A 213 18.87 -16.63 5.67
CA LYS A 213 19.24 -16.03 4.38
C LYS A 213 18.95 -14.51 4.31
N VAL A 214 18.10 -13.96 5.18
CA VAL A 214 17.72 -12.55 5.15
C VAL A 214 18.93 -11.60 5.17
N PRO A 215 19.94 -11.73 6.06
CA PRO A 215 21.09 -10.83 6.06
C PRO A 215 21.89 -10.88 4.75
N ALA A 216 22.02 -12.05 4.15
CA ALA A 216 22.72 -12.21 2.88
C ALA A 216 21.95 -11.57 1.71
N LEU A 217 20.62 -11.69 1.70
CA LEU A 217 19.73 -11.04 0.74
C LEU A 217 19.82 -9.52 0.85
N VAL A 218 19.71 -8.96 2.04
CA VAL A 218 19.85 -7.52 2.30
C VAL A 218 21.23 -7.02 1.87
N ALA A 219 22.29 -7.72 2.25
CA ALA A 219 23.65 -7.36 1.86
C ALA A 219 23.85 -7.41 0.33
N SER A 220 23.24 -8.38 -0.35
CA SER A 220 23.27 -8.49 -1.82
C SER A 220 22.53 -7.31 -2.47
N ALA A 221 21.30 -7.01 -2.02
CA ALA A 221 20.53 -5.86 -2.50
C ALA A 221 21.30 -4.55 -2.34
N LEU A 222 21.86 -4.30 -1.15
CA LEU A 222 22.65 -3.10 -0.85
C LEU A 222 23.90 -2.99 -1.75
N ARG A 223 24.59 -4.10 -2.01
CA ARG A 223 25.75 -4.10 -2.92
C ARG A 223 25.34 -3.74 -4.34
N THR A 224 24.28 -4.35 -4.85
CA THR A 224 23.78 -4.10 -6.21
C THR A 224 23.30 -2.65 -6.36
N VAL A 225 22.54 -2.14 -5.39
CA VAL A 225 22.07 -0.75 -5.37
C VAL A 225 23.26 0.22 -5.34
N ARG A 226 24.27 -0.01 -4.49
CA ARG A 226 25.46 0.84 -4.41
C ARG A 226 26.35 0.79 -5.65
N ALA A 227 26.34 -0.32 -6.37
CA ALA A 227 27.12 -0.48 -7.60
C ALA A 227 26.52 0.29 -8.80
N SER A 228 25.21 0.60 -8.76
CA SER A 228 24.51 1.29 -9.84
C SER A 228 24.01 2.66 -9.37
N ARG A 229 24.51 3.73 -10.00
CA ARG A 229 24.05 5.10 -9.73
C ARG A 229 22.56 5.28 -10.01
N VAL A 230 22.04 4.59 -11.03
CA VAL A 230 20.62 4.60 -11.39
C VAL A 230 19.77 3.98 -10.28
N LEU A 231 20.13 2.76 -9.84
CA LEU A 231 19.39 2.09 -8.77
C LEU A 231 19.47 2.86 -7.44
N ALA A 232 20.64 3.38 -7.10
CA ALA A 232 20.80 4.20 -5.91
C ALA A 232 19.92 5.47 -5.95
N ALA A 233 19.89 6.17 -7.08
CA ALA A 233 19.04 7.35 -7.26
C ALA A 233 17.55 6.99 -7.12
N LEU A 234 17.08 5.90 -7.72
CA LEU A 234 15.69 5.49 -7.64
C LEU A 234 15.29 5.03 -6.22
N VAL A 235 16.13 4.26 -5.54
CA VAL A 235 15.88 3.81 -4.17
C VAL A 235 15.85 4.99 -3.19
N ILE A 236 16.75 6.00 -3.37
CA ILE A 236 16.69 7.24 -2.57
C ILE A 236 15.43 8.04 -2.91
N ALA A 237 15.04 8.14 -4.18
CA ALA A 237 13.82 8.82 -4.58
C ALA A 237 12.58 8.15 -3.97
N GLU A 238 12.57 6.83 -3.85
CA GLU A 238 11.51 6.06 -3.21
C GLU A 238 11.44 6.32 -1.70
N LEU A 239 12.59 6.39 -1.02
CA LEU A 239 12.66 6.77 0.40
C LEU A 239 12.05 8.16 0.64
N LEU A 240 12.49 9.15 -0.14
CA LEU A 240 12.01 10.53 -0.01
C LEU A 240 10.51 10.63 -0.35
N TRP A 241 10.08 9.88 -1.35
CA TRP A 241 8.65 9.78 -1.67
C TRP A 241 7.85 9.14 -0.54
N GLY A 242 8.32 8.05 0.04
CA GLY A 242 7.68 7.41 1.19
C GLY A 242 7.52 8.37 2.38
N ILE A 243 8.55 9.19 2.69
CA ILE A 243 8.45 10.22 3.73
C ILE A 243 7.34 11.22 3.38
N GLY A 244 7.31 11.70 2.14
CA GLY A 244 6.31 12.67 1.68
C GLY A 244 4.90 12.08 1.57
N LEU A 245 4.77 10.77 1.32
CA LEU A 245 3.49 10.06 1.26
C LEU A 245 2.70 10.16 2.58
N THR A 246 3.38 10.27 3.71
CA THR A 246 2.74 10.53 5.02
C THR A 246 1.87 11.80 4.98
N ALA A 247 2.32 12.85 4.29
CA ALA A 247 1.54 14.08 4.15
C ALA A 247 0.23 13.84 3.38
N VAL A 248 0.23 12.87 2.46
CA VAL A 248 -0.94 12.52 1.66
C VAL A 248 -1.88 11.59 2.42
N GLU A 249 -1.36 10.49 2.99
CA GLU A 249 -2.18 9.43 3.56
C GLU A 249 -2.60 9.66 5.02
N ALA A 250 -1.75 10.34 5.82
CA ALA A 250 -2.03 10.57 7.24
C ALA A 250 -2.43 12.02 7.53
N LEU A 251 -1.69 13.00 6.98
CA LEU A 251 -1.90 14.40 7.36
C LEU A 251 -3.04 15.06 6.56
N THR A 252 -3.35 14.62 5.35
CA THR A 252 -4.48 15.18 4.57
C THR A 252 -5.84 14.84 5.20
N PRO A 253 -6.14 13.58 5.61
CA PRO A 253 -7.35 13.30 6.39
C PRO A 253 -7.44 14.12 7.67
N ALA A 254 -6.34 14.25 8.42
CA ALA A 254 -6.27 15.09 9.62
C ALA A 254 -6.59 16.56 9.31
N LYS A 255 -6.01 17.09 8.21
CA LYS A 255 -6.28 18.47 7.75
C LYS A 255 -7.75 18.68 7.37
N LEU A 256 -8.37 17.67 6.75
CA LEU A 256 -9.78 17.75 6.40
C LEU A 256 -10.67 17.78 7.67
N GLY A 257 -10.34 16.95 8.68
CA GLY A 257 -11.01 16.96 9.98
C GLY A 257 -10.87 18.31 10.69
N ASP A 258 -9.66 18.87 10.69
CA ASP A 258 -9.37 20.20 11.26
C ASP A 258 -10.19 21.33 10.57
N VAL A 259 -10.24 21.33 9.22
CA VAL A 259 -10.97 22.36 8.46
C VAL A 259 -12.49 22.22 8.59
N LEU A 260 -13.00 21.02 8.74
CA LEU A 260 -14.44 20.77 8.93
C LEU A 260 -14.87 20.88 10.40
N GLU A 261 -13.92 20.91 11.34
CA GLU A 261 -14.15 20.87 12.79
C GLU A 261 -15.06 19.70 13.23
N ASP A 262 -15.05 18.60 12.43
CA ASP A 262 -15.96 17.47 12.59
C ASP A 262 -15.37 16.24 11.90
N PHE A 263 -14.96 15.23 12.66
CA PHE A 263 -14.34 14.04 12.14
C PHE A 263 -15.32 13.12 11.38
N ASP A 264 -16.60 13.08 11.78
CA ASP A 264 -17.63 12.31 11.08
C ASP A 264 -17.89 12.89 9.69
N ARG A 265 -18.01 14.21 9.60
CA ARG A 265 -18.13 14.89 8.29
C ARG A 265 -16.89 14.67 7.43
N ALA A 266 -15.71 14.72 8.02
CA ALA A 266 -14.49 14.46 7.29
C ALA A 266 -14.48 13.03 6.75
N ALA A 267 -14.85 12.03 7.56
CA ALA A 267 -14.96 10.64 7.14
C ALA A 267 -16.03 10.44 6.06
N ALA A 268 -17.18 11.10 6.19
CA ALA A 268 -18.24 11.08 5.18
C ALA A 268 -17.79 11.64 3.82
N VAL A 269 -16.91 12.64 3.80
CA VAL A 269 -16.32 13.22 2.58
C VAL A 269 -15.20 12.36 2.03
N LEU A 270 -14.37 11.75 2.89
CA LEU A 270 -13.19 10.99 2.47
C LEU A 270 -13.51 9.74 1.64
N GLY A 271 -14.61 9.02 1.89
CA GLY A 271 -14.93 7.82 1.13
C GLY A 271 -15.17 8.06 -0.35
N PRO A 272 -16.11 8.93 -0.75
CA PRO A 272 -16.26 9.33 -2.15
C PRO A 272 -14.98 9.94 -2.73
N THR A 273 -14.22 10.70 -1.93
CA THR A 273 -12.93 11.28 -2.33
C THR A 273 -11.92 10.19 -2.67
N ASN A 274 -11.76 9.18 -1.82
CA ASN A 274 -10.86 8.04 -2.06
C ASN A 274 -11.29 7.22 -3.29
N ALA A 275 -12.60 6.98 -3.47
CA ALA A 275 -13.10 6.30 -4.65
C ALA A 275 -12.76 7.07 -5.93
N GLY A 276 -12.98 8.39 -5.95
CA GLY A 276 -12.58 9.26 -7.05
C GLY A 276 -11.07 9.26 -7.27
N ALA A 277 -10.29 9.30 -6.19
CA ALA A 277 -8.83 9.28 -6.21
C ALA A 277 -8.28 7.98 -6.84
N PHE A 278 -8.83 6.80 -6.49
CA PHE A 278 -8.45 5.52 -7.10
C PHE A 278 -8.77 5.47 -8.60
N LEU A 279 -9.92 6.00 -9.01
CA LEU A 279 -10.29 6.09 -10.44
C LEU A 279 -9.33 7.00 -11.20
N VAL A 280 -9.05 8.19 -10.65
CA VAL A 280 -8.15 9.18 -11.29
C VAL A 280 -6.71 8.68 -11.29
N ALA A 281 -6.27 7.94 -10.28
CA ALA A 281 -4.96 7.29 -10.28
C ALA A 281 -4.83 6.24 -11.40
N GLY A 282 -5.86 5.43 -11.65
CA GLY A 282 -5.92 4.54 -12.81
C GLY A 282 -5.83 5.28 -14.14
N GLY A 283 -6.53 6.41 -14.26
CA GLY A 283 -6.44 7.32 -15.42
C GLY A 283 -5.04 7.91 -15.59
N GLY A 284 -4.39 8.30 -14.49
CA GLY A 284 -3.01 8.78 -14.48
C GLY A 284 -2.04 7.74 -15.05
N ALA A 285 -2.15 6.49 -14.62
CA ALA A 285 -1.33 5.40 -15.17
C ALA A 285 -1.54 5.22 -16.70
N ALA A 286 -2.77 5.34 -17.18
CA ALA A 286 -3.12 5.19 -18.59
C ALA A 286 -2.52 6.30 -19.48
N VAL A 287 -2.22 7.48 -18.93
CA VAL A 287 -1.64 8.61 -19.69
C VAL A 287 -0.12 8.47 -19.85
N VAL A 288 0.57 7.64 -19.08
CA VAL A 288 2.05 7.50 -19.09
C VAL A 288 2.64 7.24 -20.48
N PRO A 289 2.06 6.34 -21.34
CA PRO A 289 2.59 6.12 -22.69
C PRO A 289 2.58 7.40 -23.56
N LEU A 290 1.61 8.29 -23.35
CA LEU A 290 1.54 9.57 -24.07
C LEU A 290 2.63 10.54 -23.59
N LEU A 291 2.87 10.60 -22.28
CA LEU A 291 3.89 11.47 -21.68
C LEU A 291 5.31 11.05 -22.10
N THR A 292 5.58 9.75 -22.15
CA THR A 292 6.88 9.18 -22.48
C THR A 292 7.19 9.12 -23.98
N ARG A 293 6.19 9.36 -24.86
CA ARG A 293 6.42 9.46 -26.32
C ARG A 293 7.30 10.65 -26.71
N ARG A 294 7.21 11.76 -26.01
CA ARG A 294 7.86 13.04 -26.36
C ARG A 294 9.00 13.44 -25.41
N ARG A 295 9.12 12.78 -24.25
CA ARG A 295 10.09 13.09 -23.22
C ARG A 295 10.71 11.81 -22.66
N SER A 296 11.94 11.88 -22.17
CA SER A 296 12.55 10.74 -21.48
C SER A 296 11.79 10.40 -20.21
N ALA A 297 11.74 9.10 -19.86
CA ALA A 297 11.07 8.65 -18.64
C ALA A 297 11.63 9.32 -17.38
N GLY A 298 12.94 9.60 -17.34
CA GLY A 298 13.55 10.35 -16.24
C GLY A 298 13.02 11.78 -16.12
N SER A 299 12.88 12.50 -17.26
CA SER A 299 12.27 13.84 -17.25
C SER A 299 10.81 13.81 -16.83
N VAL A 300 10.03 12.84 -17.33
CA VAL A 300 8.62 12.65 -16.94
C VAL A 300 8.53 12.38 -15.44
N GLY A 301 9.35 11.46 -14.90
CA GLY A 301 9.36 11.15 -13.47
C GLY A 301 9.70 12.37 -12.60
N ALA A 302 10.70 13.18 -12.99
CA ALA A 302 11.04 14.40 -12.29
C ALA A 302 9.89 15.41 -12.27
N TRP A 303 9.24 15.66 -13.40
CA TRP A 303 8.10 16.57 -13.48
C TRP A 303 6.88 16.08 -12.70
N LEU A 304 6.56 14.79 -12.76
CA LEU A 304 5.46 14.20 -11.99
C LEU A 304 5.72 14.35 -10.49
N ARG A 305 6.95 14.17 -10.03
CA ARG A 305 7.30 14.31 -8.63
C ARG A 305 7.19 15.76 -8.14
N LEU A 306 7.63 16.75 -8.96
CA LEU A 306 7.44 18.17 -8.65
C LEU A 306 5.95 18.56 -8.66
N ALA A 307 5.19 18.08 -9.64
CA ALA A 307 3.75 18.34 -9.71
C ALA A 307 3.01 17.75 -8.49
N GLN A 308 3.36 16.53 -8.07
CA GLN A 308 2.81 15.91 -6.87
C GLN A 308 3.15 16.72 -5.62
N ALA A 309 4.40 17.15 -5.46
CA ALA A 309 4.80 18.00 -4.35
C ALA A 309 4.04 19.35 -4.35
N ALA A 310 3.85 19.97 -5.52
CA ALA A 310 3.10 21.22 -5.64
C ALA A 310 1.63 21.07 -5.23
N THR A 311 0.97 19.96 -5.59
CA THR A 311 -0.41 19.69 -5.15
C THR A 311 -0.50 19.44 -3.64
N VAL A 312 0.49 18.77 -3.04
CA VAL A 312 0.57 18.56 -1.59
C VAL A 312 0.79 19.90 -0.84
N VAL A 313 1.64 20.80 -1.37
CA VAL A 313 1.74 22.18 -0.83
C VAL A 313 0.40 22.89 -0.96
N GLY A 314 -0.30 22.73 -2.09
CA GLY A 314 -1.65 23.26 -2.27
C GLY A 314 -2.64 22.78 -1.20
N ILE A 315 -2.59 21.50 -0.80
CA ILE A 315 -3.41 20.94 0.30
C ILE A 315 -3.11 21.68 1.60
N ALA A 316 -1.84 21.91 1.94
CA ALA A 316 -1.46 22.64 3.16
C ALA A 316 -2.02 24.07 3.19
N LEU A 317 -2.07 24.74 2.03
CA LEU A 317 -2.51 26.12 1.88
C LEU A 317 -4.01 26.25 1.65
N ALA A 318 -4.72 25.15 1.40
CA ALA A 318 -6.16 25.15 1.14
C ALA A 318 -6.96 25.57 2.38
N GLY A 319 -7.80 26.60 2.22
CA GLY A 319 -8.64 27.15 3.28
C GLY A 319 -10.04 26.52 3.35
N GLY A 320 -10.38 25.53 2.53
CA GLY A 320 -11.70 24.91 2.53
C GLY A 320 -11.69 23.48 2.01
N PRO A 321 -12.72 22.68 2.38
CA PRO A 321 -12.76 21.22 2.13
C PRO A 321 -12.75 20.89 0.64
N ALA A 322 -13.44 21.65 -0.20
CA ALA A 322 -13.51 21.40 -1.65
C ALA A 322 -12.11 21.50 -2.32
N ALA A 323 -11.29 22.47 -1.90
CA ALA A 323 -9.93 22.62 -2.41
C ALA A 323 -9.03 21.47 -1.96
N ILE A 324 -9.14 21.04 -0.68
CA ILE A 324 -8.40 19.88 -0.14
C ILE A 324 -8.76 18.63 -0.95
N VAL A 325 -10.05 18.35 -1.12
CA VAL A 325 -10.55 17.19 -1.88
C VAL A 325 -10.05 17.22 -3.33
N GLY A 326 -10.21 18.34 -4.03
CA GLY A 326 -9.77 18.46 -5.44
C GLY A 326 -8.27 18.26 -5.60
N LEU A 327 -7.47 18.86 -4.72
CA LEU A 327 -6.02 18.72 -4.72
C LEU A 327 -5.57 17.29 -4.33
N TYR A 328 -6.24 16.66 -3.38
CA TYR A 328 -5.98 15.27 -3.01
C TYR A 328 -6.23 14.32 -4.20
N VAL A 329 -7.38 14.43 -4.86
CA VAL A 329 -7.71 13.62 -6.04
C VAL A 329 -6.69 13.86 -7.17
N LEU A 330 -6.28 15.12 -7.39
CA LEU A 330 -5.24 15.45 -8.38
C LEU A 330 -3.87 14.85 -7.99
N THR A 331 -3.50 14.92 -6.70
CA THR A 331 -2.27 14.31 -6.16
C THR A 331 -2.25 12.80 -6.44
N MET A 332 -3.36 12.11 -6.21
CA MET A 332 -3.49 10.68 -6.47
C MET A 332 -3.46 10.33 -7.97
N GLY A 333 -4.00 11.20 -8.83
CA GLY A 333 -3.86 11.05 -10.28
C GLY A 333 -2.41 11.16 -10.76
N ILE A 334 -1.67 12.14 -10.22
CA ILE A 334 -0.23 12.29 -10.48
C ILE A 334 0.56 11.11 -9.92
N HIS A 335 0.19 10.61 -8.73
CA HIS A 335 0.78 9.41 -8.15
C HIS A 335 0.59 8.19 -9.06
N GLY A 336 -0.63 7.96 -9.55
CA GLY A 336 -0.94 6.88 -10.49
C GLY A 336 -0.13 6.93 -11.78
N ALA A 337 0.24 8.15 -12.27
CA ALA A 337 1.16 8.30 -13.39
C ALA A 337 2.64 8.09 -12.99
N SER A 338 3.01 8.40 -11.75
CA SER A 338 4.39 8.33 -11.27
C SER A 338 4.88 6.90 -11.06
N ASP A 339 4.02 6.01 -10.56
CA ASP A 339 4.40 4.63 -10.22
C ASP A 339 4.87 3.83 -11.46
N PRO A 340 4.16 3.74 -12.59
CA PRO A 340 4.64 3.02 -13.77
C PRO A 340 5.95 3.59 -14.33
N VAL A 341 6.18 4.91 -14.22
CA VAL A 341 7.42 5.54 -14.65
C VAL A 341 8.57 5.11 -13.74
N HIS A 342 8.37 5.13 -12.41
CA HIS A 342 9.35 4.68 -11.44
C HIS A 342 9.70 3.19 -11.64
N GLN A 343 8.70 2.32 -11.68
CA GLN A 343 8.87 0.88 -11.90
C GLN A 343 9.58 0.60 -13.25
N GLY A 344 9.18 1.30 -14.31
CA GLY A 344 9.83 1.17 -15.61
C GLY A 344 11.30 1.56 -15.60
N LEU A 345 11.69 2.61 -14.88
CA LEU A 345 13.10 2.99 -14.70
C LEU A 345 13.85 1.98 -13.84
N LEU A 346 13.25 1.52 -12.74
CA LEU A 346 13.83 0.52 -11.85
C LEU A 346 14.14 -0.78 -12.60
N HIS A 347 13.17 -1.32 -13.34
CA HIS A 347 13.33 -2.55 -14.12
C HIS A 347 14.40 -2.41 -15.21
N ARG A 348 14.52 -1.25 -15.84
CA ARG A 348 15.60 -0.98 -16.83
C ARG A 348 16.97 -0.90 -16.20
N GLY A 349 17.08 -0.48 -14.94
CA GLY A 349 18.35 -0.42 -14.21
C GLY A 349 18.85 -1.79 -13.72
N ILE A 350 18.02 -2.84 -13.78
CA ILE A 350 18.38 -4.20 -13.32
C ILE A 350 18.91 -5.02 -14.48
N GLU A 351 20.20 -5.36 -14.44
CA GLU A 351 20.86 -6.13 -15.50
C GLU A 351 20.64 -7.65 -15.39
N SER A 352 20.56 -8.18 -14.16
CA SER A 352 20.42 -9.63 -13.91
C SER A 352 18.98 -10.02 -13.53
N ALA A 353 18.46 -11.05 -14.18
CA ALA A 353 17.17 -11.63 -13.84
C ALA A 353 17.12 -12.15 -12.39
N ASP A 354 18.22 -12.69 -11.89
CA ASP A 354 18.32 -13.27 -10.55
C ASP A 354 18.24 -12.21 -9.44
N SER A 355 18.70 -10.97 -9.72
CA SER A 355 18.64 -9.85 -8.76
C SER A 355 17.32 -9.09 -8.80
N ARG A 356 16.49 -9.31 -9.82
CA ARG A 356 15.26 -8.51 -10.06
C ARG A 356 14.31 -8.54 -8.88
N ALA A 357 13.93 -9.72 -8.42
CA ALA A 357 12.99 -9.87 -7.29
C ALA A 357 13.54 -9.20 -6.02
N THR A 358 14.84 -9.36 -5.75
CA THR A 358 15.49 -8.79 -4.57
C THR A 358 15.52 -7.26 -4.62
N ILE A 359 15.80 -6.66 -5.78
CA ILE A 359 15.85 -5.20 -5.94
C ILE A 359 14.45 -4.58 -5.85
N VAL A 360 13.45 -5.20 -6.48
CA VAL A 360 12.04 -4.73 -6.40
C VAL A 360 11.55 -4.79 -4.96
N SER A 361 11.83 -5.88 -4.24
CA SER A 361 11.49 -6.00 -2.81
C SER A 361 12.23 -4.95 -1.96
N ALA A 362 13.53 -4.73 -2.21
CA ALA A 362 14.29 -3.70 -1.50
C ALA A 362 13.75 -2.29 -1.75
N ASN A 363 13.33 -1.98 -2.98
CA ASN A 363 12.69 -0.70 -3.32
C ASN A 363 11.37 -0.51 -2.55
N SER A 364 10.49 -1.52 -2.55
CA SER A 364 9.24 -1.50 -1.79
C SER A 364 9.47 -1.28 -0.28
N LEU A 365 10.41 -2.04 0.32
CA LEU A 365 10.77 -1.87 1.73
C LEU A 365 11.34 -0.48 2.01
N THR A 366 12.05 0.11 1.07
CA THR A 366 12.59 1.48 1.21
C THR A 366 11.46 2.51 1.23
N GLY A 367 10.44 2.38 0.37
CA GLY A 367 9.24 3.23 0.40
C GLY A 367 8.48 3.12 1.73
N GLN A 368 8.29 1.89 2.25
CA GLN A 368 7.67 1.65 3.55
C GLN A 368 8.49 2.22 4.71
N THR A 369 9.83 2.08 4.65
CA THR A 369 10.74 2.72 5.62
C THR A 369 10.61 4.24 5.56
N GLY A 370 10.49 4.81 4.36
CA GLY A 370 10.22 6.24 4.17
C GLY A 370 8.92 6.67 4.84
N PHE A 371 7.82 5.95 4.61
CA PHE A 371 6.53 6.24 5.25
C PHE A 371 6.61 6.15 6.78
N MET A 372 7.26 5.12 7.31
CA MET A 372 7.48 4.97 8.74
C MET A 372 8.28 6.15 9.34
N LEU A 373 9.37 6.54 8.70
CA LEU A 373 10.18 7.69 9.14
C LEU A 373 9.39 8.99 9.00
N GLY A 374 8.67 9.17 7.89
CA GLY A 374 7.79 10.30 7.65
C GLY A 374 6.71 10.44 8.71
N SER A 375 6.07 9.34 9.09
CA SER A 375 5.04 9.33 10.12
C SER A 375 5.55 9.86 11.46
N VAL A 376 6.75 9.46 11.88
CA VAL A 376 7.37 9.96 13.11
C VAL A 376 7.85 11.41 12.96
N LEU A 377 8.57 11.72 11.87
CA LEU A 377 9.18 13.04 11.69
C LEU A 377 8.14 14.13 11.45
N LEU A 378 7.21 13.91 10.52
CA LEU A 378 6.18 14.88 10.18
C LEU A 378 5.12 14.97 11.27
N GLY A 379 4.82 13.84 11.95
CA GLY A 379 3.92 13.85 13.09
C GLY A 379 4.46 14.72 14.25
N ARG A 380 5.72 14.56 14.63
CA ARG A 380 6.36 15.41 15.65
C ARG A 380 6.46 16.87 15.21
N LEU A 381 6.73 17.10 13.92
CA LEU A 381 6.77 18.47 13.39
C LEU A 381 5.38 19.13 13.48
N ALA A 382 4.31 18.39 13.20
CA ALA A 382 2.94 18.89 13.33
C ALA A 382 2.62 19.30 14.76
N ASP A 383 2.96 18.46 15.74
CA ASP A 383 2.74 18.76 17.17
C ASP A 383 3.59 19.96 17.65
N GLY A 384 4.84 20.06 17.18
CA GLY A 384 5.76 21.13 17.60
C GLY A 384 5.58 22.47 16.89
N THR A 385 4.88 22.49 15.75
CA THR A 385 4.70 23.72 14.94
C THR A 385 3.27 23.88 14.44
N SER A 386 2.92 23.22 13.32
CA SER A 386 1.57 23.15 12.78
C SER A 386 1.44 22.01 11.77
N LEU A 387 0.20 21.55 11.58
CA LEU A 387 -0.15 20.54 10.57
C LEU A 387 0.24 21.00 9.15
N ASN A 388 0.03 22.27 8.82
CA ASN A 388 0.39 22.83 7.52
C ASN A 388 1.92 22.82 7.29
N ALA A 389 2.71 23.15 8.32
CA ALA A 389 4.18 23.09 8.22
C ALA A 389 4.68 21.65 7.98
N ALA A 390 4.07 20.67 8.63
CA ALA A 390 4.38 19.27 8.43
C ALA A 390 4.04 18.79 7.02
N ILE A 391 2.87 19.15 6.48
CA ILE A 391 2.45 18.81 5.11
C ILE A 391 3.42 19.46 4.09
N VAL A 392 3.75 20.75 4.24
CA VAL A 392 4.71 21.44 3.36
C VAL A 392 6.09 20.78 3.42
N THR A 393 6.56 20.43 4.62
CA THR A 393 7.85 19.76 4.77
C THR A 393 7.86 18.40 4.07
N GLY A 394 6.81 17.60 4.19
CA GLY A 394 6.66 16.33 3.46
C GLY A 394 6.68 16.53 1.94
N ALA A 395 5.99 17.55 1.44
CA ALA A 395 6.01 17.93 0.03
C ALA A 395 7.42 18.35 -0.46
N LEU A 396 8.13 19.14 0.32
CA LEU A 396 9.49 19.57 -0.02
C LEU A 396 10.48 18.39 -0.04
N ILE A 397 10.38 17.47 0.94
CA ILE A 397 11.18 16.24 0.95
C ILE A 397 10.91 15.41 -0.31
N MET A 398 9.64 15.28 -0.69
CA MET A 398 9.26 14.60 -1.93
C MET A 398 9.84 15.29 -3.17
N ALA A 399 9.81 16.63 -3.23
CA ALA A 399 10.37 17.41 -4.34
C ALA A 399 11.89 17.24 -4.49
N VAL A 400 12.62 17.10 -3.39
CA VAL A 400 14.08 16.82 -3.40
C VAL A 400 14.40 15.52 -4.14
N GLY A 401 13.47 14.57 -4.20
CA GLY A 401 13.60 13.35 -4.99
C GLY A 401 13.54 13.55 -6.51
N ALA A 402 13.02 14.68 -7.00
CA ALA A 402 12.79 14.88 -8.43
C ALA A 402 14.09 14.86 -9.28
N PRO A 403 15.20 15.52 -8.93
CA PRO A 403 16.44 15.46 -9.69
C PRO A 403 17.01 14.04 -9.84
N LEU A 404 16.74 13.14 -8.91
CA LEU A 404 17.22 11.76 -8.93
C LEU A 404 16.68 10.98 -10.13
N TYR A 405 15.47 11.31 -10.61
CA TYR A 405 14.92 10.74 -11.83
C TYR A 405 15.69 11.15 -13.08
N LEU A 406 16.29 12.36 -13.10
CA LEU A 406 17.13 12.81 -14.22
C LEU A 406 18.45 12.03 -14.28
N VAL A 407 19.01 11.65 -13.11
CA VAL A 407 20.18 10.75 -13.05
C VAL A 407 19.80 9.39 -13.62
N ALA A 408 18.65 8.83 -13.20
CA ALA A 408 18.17 7.55 -13.68
C ALA A 408 17.84 7.53 -15.20
N GLY A 409 17.53 8.69 -15.80
CA GLY A 409 17.19 8.80 -17.22
C GLY A 409 18.40 8.99 -18.16
N ARG A 410 19.61 9.25 -17.64
CA ARG A 410 20.81 9.61 -18.47
C ARG A 410 21.63 8.43 -18.94
N ASP A 411 21.62 7.28 -18.26
CA ASP A 411 22.53 6.15 -18.49
C ASP A 411 22.27 5.29 -19.76
N ARG A 412 21.44 5.75 -20.70
CA ARG A 412 21.26 5.12 -22.03
C ARG A 412 21.03 6.09 -23.16
N ALA A 413 21.62 7.27 -23.12
CA ALA A 413 21.85 8.08 -24.31
C ALA A 413 23.29 7.79 -24.76
N GLU A 414 23.51 6.65 -25.43
CA GLU A 414 24.38 6.39 -26.56
C GLU A 414 24.83 4.91 -26.59
N PRO A 415 24.39 4.13 -27.60
CA PRO A 415 25.35 3.28 -28.28
C PRO A 415 26.12 4.24 -29.21
N SER A 416 27.38 4.48 -28.93
CA SER A 416 28.29 5.05 -29.94
C SER A 416 28.16 4.22 -31.21
N GLN A 417 27.51 4.74 -32.22
CA GLN A 417 27.75 4.33 -33.59
C GLN A 417 29.16 4.85 -33.92
N GLY A 418 30.15 4.06 -33.55
CA GLY A 418 31.50 4.16 -34.08
C GLY A 418 31.49 3.62 -35.50
N VAL A 419 31.84 4.48 -36.41
CA VAL A 419 32.17 4.37 -37.82
C VAL A 419 32.85 3.06 -38.21
#